data_e76e0a708e4ccaf0de6e80d69ecce95d
#
_entry.id   e76e0a708e4ccaf0de6e80d69ecce95d
#
_cell.length_a   1.000
_cell.length_b   1.000
_cell.length_c   1.000
_cell.angle_alpha   90.00
_cell.angle_beta   90.00
_cell.angle_gamma   90.00
#
_symmetry.space_group_name_H-M   'P 1'
#
loop_
_entity.id
_entity.type
_entity.pdbx_description
1 polymer ?
#
loop_
_entity_poly.entity_id
_entity_poly.type
_entity_poly.pdbx_seq_one_letter_code
_entity_poly.pdbx_strand_id
1 'polypeptide(L)'
;AAGDKTKVAFVYVSSAKDGGYSMAHELGRQYVEKNMPNVQASYIESVPEGADSERVITQLASQGNKVIFTTSFGYMDPTINVAKKYPDITFLHCSGFKTAPNVGNYFGRMYEARYVTGIVAGKETKSNVIGYVAAFPIPEVIRGINAFTLGAQSVNPDVQVKVLWTNTWYNPATEKQAAITLIDAGADIIAQHQNTPGPQQAAEERGKYGIGYNVDMSANAPKASLTSAIWNWGPYYEETIKQVNNGTWKSGAYWGSMKDKVVDIAPYGPAVSDETKKLADAAKADIIAGKQKVFTGPLYDQSGAEKVPAGTTLTDKELLSMDWFVKGVDGKIQN
;
A
#
# COMPACT_ATOMS: atom_id res chain seq x y z
N ALA A 1 -24.71 -32.68 2.75
CA ALA A 1 -23.48 -33.10 2.13
C ALA A 1 -22.39 -32.18 2.60
N ALA A 2 -21.30 -32.73 3.09
CA ALA A 2 -20.08 -31.97 3.31
C ALA A 2 -19.88 -31.16 2.04
N GLY A 3 -20.44 -29.97 2.05
CA GLY A 3 -20.79 -29.27 0.88
C GLY A 3 -19.59 -28.94 0.01
N ASP A 4 -19.85 -28.82 -1.27
CA ASP A 4 -18.89 -28.27 -2.20
C ASP A 4 -18.39 -26.95 -1.61
N LYS A 5 -17.08 -26.85 -1.41
CA LYS A 5 -16.46 -25.62 -0.94
C LYS A 5 -16.56 -24.55 -2.04
N THR A 6 -16.83 -23.32 -1.63
CA THR A 6 -16.73 -22.17 -2.54
C THR A 6 -15.26 -22.00 -2.94
N LYS A 7 -14.99 -22.03 -4.23
CA LYS A 7 -13.63 -21.84 -4.76
C LYS A 7 -13.36 -20.36 -4.97
N VAL A 8 -12.26 -19.90 -4.41
CA VAL A 8 -11.79 -18.50 -4.50
C VAL A 8 -10.31 -18.52 -4.91
N ALA A 9 -9.93 -17.63 -5.79
CA ALA A 9 -8.55 -17.54 -6.25
C ALA A 9 -7.99 -16.13 -6.11
N PHE A 10 -6.67 -16.07 -5.90
CA PHE A 10 -5.90 -14.83 -5.79
C PHE A 10 -4.77 -14.84 -6.81
N VAL A 11 -4.52 -13.70 -7.44
CA VAL A 11 -3.42 -13.54 -8.41
C VAL A 11 -2.43 -12.52 -7.87
N TYR A 12 -1.18 -12.93 -7.73
CA TYR A 12 -0.11 -12.11 -7.18
C TYR A 12 0.93 -11.75 -8.24
N VAL A 13 1.41 -10.50 -8.19
CA VAL A 13 2.41 -9.99 -9.14
C VAL A 13 3.82 -10.46 -8.80
N SER A 14 4.06 -10.84 -7.56
CA SER A 14 5.34 -11.36 -7.08
C SER A 14 5.10 -12.60 -6.22
N SER A 15 6.16 -13.15 -5.64
CA SER A 15 6.06 -14.31 -4.77
C SER A 15 5.17 -14.03 -3.56
N ALA A 16 4.38 -15.02 -3.14
CA ALA A 16 3.63 -14.97 -1.89
C ALA A 16 4.55 -14.77 -0.66
N LYS A 17 5.84 -15.00 -0.83
CA LYS A 17 6.87 -14.84 0.20
C LYS A 17 7.81 -13.68 -0.13
N ASP A 18 7.33 -12.67 -0.86
CA ASP A 18 8.15 -11.52 -1.24
C ASP A 18 8.57 -10.64 -0.05
N GLY A 19 8.01 -10.87 1.11
CA GLY A 19 8.27 -10.07 2.31
C GLY A 19 7.54 -8.73 2.32
N GLY A 20 6.62 -8.51 1.40
CA GLY A 20 5.95 -7.22 1.27
C GLY A 20 4.55 -7.32 0.67
N TYR A 21 4.37 -6.75 -0.52
CA TYR A 21 3.05 -6.54 -1.12
C TYR A 21 2.25 -7.83 -1.32
N SER A 22 2.81 -8.80 -2.03
CA SER A 22 2.10 -10.06 -2.26
C SER A 22 1.96 -10.88 -0.98
N MET A 23 2.94 -10.82 -0.08
CA MET A 23 2.83 -11.45 1.23
C MET A 23 1.64 -10.88 2.02
N ALA A 24 1.38 -9.57 1.95
CA ALA A 24 0.23 -8.97 2.63
C ALA A 24 -1.09 -9.58 2.16
N HIS A 25 -1.25 -9.77 0.84
CA HIS A 25 -2.43 -10.42 0.28
C HIS A 25 -2.49 -11.90 0.66
N GLU A 26 -1.35 -12.58 0.68
CA GLU A 26 -1.28 -13.98 1.07
C GLU A 26 -1.67 -14.18 2.55
N LEU A 27 -1.27 -13.28 3.43
CA LEU A 27 -1.74 -13.29 4.82
C LEU A 27 -3.26 -13.14 4.89
N GLY A 28 -3.83 -12.31 4.01
CA GLY A 28 -5.28 -12.19 3.88
C GLY A 28 -5.95 -13.48 3.39
N ARG A 29 -5.35 -14.15 2.41
CA ARG A 29 -5.83 -15.47 1.95
C ARG A 29 -5.77 -16.51 3.05
N GLN A 30 -4.68 -16.56 3.81
CA GLN A 30 -4.55 -17.49 4.93
C GLN A 30 -5.57 -17.22 6.03
N TYR A 31 -5.90 -15.96 6.26
CA TYR A 31 -6.98 -15.58 7.18
C TYR A 31 -8.32 -16.16 6.73
N VAL A 32 -8.64 -16.08 5.44
CA VAL A 32 -9.84 -16.68 4.85
C VAL A 32 -9.83 -18.20 5.05
N GLU A 33 -8.73 -18.85 4.73
CA GLU A 33 -8.57 -20.30 4.85
C GLU A 33 -8.81 -20.76 6.29
N LYS A 34 -8.28 -20.01 7.26
CA LYS A 34 -8.41 -20.32 8.69
C LYS A 34 -9.83 -20.08 9.21
N ASN A 35 -10.50 -19.01 8.77
CA ASN A 35 -11.77 -18.56 9.36
C ASN A 35 -13.00 -18.98 8.57
N MET A 36 -12.82 -19.52 7.36
CA MET A 36 -13.91 -19.94 6.48
C MET A 36 -13.71 -21.39 6.00
N PRO A 37 -14.04 -22.37 6.82
CA PRO A 37 -13.76 -23.79 6.48
C PRO A 37 -14.51 -24.29 5.24
N ASN A 38 -15.56 -23.61 4.82
CA ASN A 38 -16.33 -23.92 3.60
C ASN A 38 -15.80 -23.20 2.35
N VAL A 39 -14.66 -22.53 2.43
CA VAL A 39 -14.02 -21.85 1.31
C VAL A 39 -12.70 -22.54 0.97
N GLN A 40 -12.50 -22.79 -0.32
CA GLN A 40 -11.22 -23.27 -0.84
C GLN A 40 -10.51 -22.10 -1.51
N ALA A 41 -9.51 -21.55 -0.84
CA ALA A 41 -8.77 -20.39 -1.33
C ALA A 41 -7.41 -20.83 -1.90
N SER A 42 -7.18 -20.53 -3.18
CA SER A 42 -5.92 -20.81 -3.88
C SER A 42 -5.27 -19.54 -4.39
N TYR A 43 -4.03 -19.62 -4.83
CA TYR A 43 -3.33 -18.48 -5.41
C TYR A 43 -2.40 -18.90 -6.53
N ILE A 44 -2.12 -17.97 -7.43
CA ILE A 44 -1.06 -18.07 -8.45
C ILE A 44 -0.15 -16.86 -8.22
N GLU A 45 1.15 -17.13 -8.09
CA GLU A 45 2.12 -16.07 -7.80
C GLU A 45 3.00 -15.76 -9.00
N SER A 46 3.69 -14.61 -8.92
CA SER A 46 4.68 -14.18 -9.93
C SER A 46 4.09 -14.09 -11.33
N VAL A 47 2.88 -13.56 -11.43
CA VAL A 47 2.17 -13.37 -12.68
C VAL A 47 2.46 -11.98 -13.22
N PRO A 48 3.17 -11.85 -14.35
CA PRO A 48 3.44 -10.54 -14.95
C PRO A 48 2.14 -9.82 -15.34
N GLU A 49 2.14 -8.50 -15.25
CA GLU A 49 1.03 -7.68 -15.71
C GLU A 49 0.91 -7.77 -17.24
N GLY A 50 -0.28 -7.51 -17.77
CA GLY A 50 -0.53 -7.56 -19.21
C GLY A 50 -1.09 -8.89 -19.70
N ALA A 51 -0.65 -9.35 -20.86
CA ALA A 51 -1.20 -10.54 -21.54
C ALA A 51 -1.11 -11.82 -20.69
N ASP A 52 -0.03 -12.00 -19.94
CA ASP A 52 0.13 -13.17 -19.08
C ASP A 52 -0.93 -13.19 -17.98
N SER A 53 -1.24 -12.04 -17.39
CA SER A 53 -2.26 -11.95 -16.35
C SER A 53 -3.65 -12.27 -16.91
N GLU A 54 -3.98 -11.78 -18.10
CA GLU A 54 -5.26 -12.10 -18.74
C GLU A 54 -5.43 -13.58 -18.95
N ARG A 55 -4.39 -14.27 -19.42
CA ARG A 55 -4.39 -15.72 -19.62
C ARG A 55 -4.60 -16.47 -18.29
N VAL A 56 -3.89 -16.06 -17.22
CA VAL A 56 -4.02 -16.69 -15.90
C VAL A 56 -5.42 -16.47 -15.31
N ILE A 57 -5.94 -15.24 -15.39
CA ILE A 57 -7.28 -14.93 -14.88
C ILE A 57 -8.34 -15.73 -15.64
N THR A 58 -8.21 -15.84 -16.97
CA THR A 58 -9.12 -16.66 -17.80
C THR A 58 -9.08 -18.12 -17.35
N GLN A 59 -7.88 -18.66 -17.11
CA GLN A 59 -7.71 -20.04 -16.66
C GLN A 59 -8.41 -20.25 -15.30
N LEU A 60 -8.22 -19.35 -14.35
CA LEU A 60 -8.87 -19.44 -13.04
C LEU A 60 -10.39 -19.36 -13.15
N ALA A 61 -10.89 -18.51 -14.04
CA ALA A 61 -12.34 -18.40 -14.30
C ALA A 61 -12.89 -19.71 -14.83
N SER A 62 -12.17 -20.37 -15.73
CA SER A 62 -12.60 -21.66 -16.33
C SER A 62 -12.56 -22.83 -15.34
N GLN A 63 -11.88 -22.68 -14.21
CA GLN A 63 -11.69 -23.74 -13.21
C GLN A 63 -12.75 -23.76 -12.12
N GLY A 64 -13.81 -22.97 -12.25
CA GLY A 64 -14.93 -22.95 -11.28
C GLY A 64 -14.72 -22.05 -10.07
N ASN A 65 -13.77 -21.12 -10.13
CA ASN A 65 -13.63 -20.13 -9.08
C ASN A 65 -14.80 -19.14 -9.12
N LYS A 66 -15.46 -18.95 -8.00
CA LYS A 66 -16.63 -18.07 -7.87
C LYS A 66 -16.22 -16.61 -7.62
N VAL A 67 -15.08 -16.42 -6.97
CA VAL A 67 -14.52 -15.10 -6.67
C VAL A 67 -13.04 -15.12 -7.04
N ILE A 68 -12.60 -14.10 -7.77
CA ILE A 68 -11.19 -13.96 -8.16
C ILE A 68 -10.71 -12.57 -7.76
N PHE A 69 -9.68 -12.54 -6.93
CA PHE A 69 -9.02 -11.31 -6.50
C PHE A 69 -7.74 -11.13 -7.31
N THR A 70 -7.63 -10.00 -8.02
CA THR A 70 -6.46 -9.68 -8.84
C THR A 70 -5.75 -8.49 -8.21
N THR A 71 -4.53 -8.71 -7.71
CA THR A 71 -3.96 -7.84 -6.67
C THR A 71 -2.93 -6.82 -7.15
N SER A 72 -2.79 -6.60 -8.46
CA SER A 72 -1.85 -5.60 -8.97
C SER A 72 -2.55 -4.56 -9.85
N PHE A 73 -2.08 -3.31 -9.82
CA PHE A 73 -2.64 -2.22 -10.61
C PHE A 73 -2.74 -2.58 -12.10
N GLY A 74 -1.69 -3.16 -12.67
CA GLY A 74 -1.66 -3.52 -14.10
C GLY A 74 -2.55 -4.70 -14.48
N TYR A 75 -3.23 -5.33 -13.53
CA TYR A 75 -4.25 -6.34 -13.83
C TYR A 75 -5.62 -5.74 -14.16
N MET A 76 -5.76 -4.42 -14.18
CA MET A 76 -7.06 -3.75 -14.32
C MET A 76 -7.77 -4.13 -15.61
N ASP A 77 -7.18 -3.84 -16.77
CA ASP A 77 -7.79 -4.15 -18.06
C ASP A 77 -7.92 -5.66 -18.31
N PRO A 78 -6.92 -6.49 -18.00
CA PRO A 78 -7.10 -7.95 -18.05
C PRO A 78 -8.29 -8.45 -17.24
N THR A 79 -8.52 -7.95 -16.03
CA THR A 79 -9.65 -8.34 -15.20
C THR A 79 -10.98 -7.94 -15.84
N ILE A 80 -11.10 -6.72 -16.33
CA ILE A 80 -12.31 -6.23 -17.04
C ILE A 80 -12.58 -7.09 -18.27
N ASN A 81 -11.53 -7.40 -19.06
CA ASN A 81 -11.69 -8.18 -20.28
C ASN A 81 -12.19 -9.61 -20.00
N VAL A 82 -11.62 -10.27 -18.99
CA VAL A 82 -12.05 -11.62 -18.62
C VAL A 82 -13.47 -11.62 -18.03
N ALA A 83 -13.77 -10.64 -17.19
CA ALA A 83 -15.07 -10.54 -16.54
C ALA A 83 -16.25 -10.48 -17.53
N LYS A 84 -16.04 -9.86 -18.68
CA LYS A 84 -17.08 -9.81 -19.74
C LYS A 84 -17.49 -11.19 -20.22
N LYS A 85 -16.57 -12.15 -20.18
CA LYS A 85 -16.81 -13.53 -20.65
C LYS A 85 -17.36 -14.45 -19.56
N TYR A 86 -17.31 -14.02 -18.31
CA TYR A 86 -17.71 -14.82 -17.14
C TYR A 86 -18.63 -14.00 -16.21
N PRO A 87 -19.83 -13.68 -16.67
CA PRO A 87 -20.74 -12.77 -15.92
C PRO A 87 -21.17 -13.31 -14.56
N ASP A 88 -21.10 -14.62 -14.34
CA ASP A 88 -21.49 -15.25 -13.07
C ASP A 88 -20.37 -15.30 -12.03
N ILE A 89 -19.16 -14.90 -12.41
CA ILE A 89 -18.01 -14.81 -11.50
C ILE A 89 -17.87 -13.38 -11.01
N THR A 90 -17.53 -13.22 -9.74
CA THR A 90 -17.23 -11.92 -9.14
C THR A 90 -15.73 -11.70 -9.13
N PHE A 91 -15.30 -10.58 -9.67
CA PHE A 91 -13.89 -10.19 -9.74
C PHE A 91 -13.66 -8.96 -8.87
N LEU A 92 -12.61 -8.98 -8.05
CA LEU A 92 -12.19 -7.85 -7.22
C LEU A 92 -10.77 -7.47 -7.64
N HIS A 93 -10.61 -6.26 -8.16
CA HIS A 93 -9.33 -5.75 -8.61
C HIS A 93 -8.77 -4.75 -7.60
N CYS A 94 -7.56 -5.01 -7.10
CA CYS A 94 -6.89 -4.16 -6.13
C CYS A 94 -6.19 -2.99 -6.80
N SER A 95 -6.40 -1.81 -6.26
CA SER A 95 -5.76 -0.53 -6.60
C SER A 95 -6.16 0.10 -7.94
N GLY A 96 -7.07 -0.52 -8.70
CA GLY A 96 -7.58 0.07 -9.93
C GLY A 96 -8.73 1.05 -9.71
N PHE A 97 -9.34 1.48 -10.82
CA PHE A 97 -10.46 2.43 -10.77
C PHE A 97 -11.64 2.04 -11.68
N LYS A 98 -11.47 1.02 -12.52
CA LYS A 98 -12.54 0.55 -13.41
C LYS A 98 -13.42 -0.46 -12.70
N THR A 99 -14.73 -0.40 -12.97
CA THR A 99 -15.73 -1.35 -12.48
C THR A 99 -16.57 -1.88 -13.63
N ALA A 100 -17.28 -2.97 -13.35
CA ALA A 100 -18.26 -3.57 -14.25
C ALA A 100 -19.33 -4.25 -13.38
N PRO A 101 -20.43 -4.74 -13.93
CA PRO A 101 -21.47 -5.38 -13.09
C PRO A 101 -20.95 -6.48 -12.17
N ASN A 102 -19.92 -7.23 -12.60
CA ASN A 102 -19.29 -8.29 -11.81
C ASN A 102 -17.83 -7.98 -11.44
N VAL A 103 -17.40 -6.72 -11.56
CA VAL A 103 -16.07 -6.27 -11.16
C VAL A 103 -16.20 -5.12 -10.19
N GLY A 104 -15.67 -5.31 -8.98
CA GLY A 104 -15.42 -4.23 -8.05
C GLY A 104 -13.93 -3.94 -7.95
N ASN A 105 -13.56 -2.75 -7.50
CA ASN A 105 -12.18 -2.48 -7.11
C ASN A 105 -12.12 -2.21 -5.61
N TYR A 106 -10.95 -2.46 -5.03
CA TYR A 106 -10.71 -2.25 -3.61
C TYR A 106 -9.30 -1.76 -3.38
N PHE A 107 -9.16 -0.93 -2.38
CA PHE A 107 -7.84 -0.50 -1.91
C PHE A 107 -7.97 0.00 -0.47
N GLY A 108 -6.82 0.27 0.17
CA GLY A 108 -6.78 0.90 1.48
C GLY A 108 -6.26 2.32 1.37
N ARG A 109 -6.72 3.18 2.28
CA ARG A 109 -6.26 4.57 2.40
C ARG A 109 -4.88 4.57 3.08
N MET A 110 -3.91 3.98 2.41
CA MET A 110 -2.55 3.85 2.93
C MET A 110 -1.92 5.20 3.26
N TYR A 111 -2.34 6.26 2.57
CA TYR A 111 -1.85 7.61 2.85
C TYR A 111 -2.08 8.02 4.32
N GLU A 112 -3.12 7.49 4.97
CA GLU A 112 -3.34 7.75 6.39
C GLU A 112 -2.23 7.14 7.25
N ALA A 113 -1.87 5.89 6.98
CA ALA A 113 -0.76 5.23 7.67
C ALA A 113 0.59 5.87 7.30
N ARG A 114 0.75 6.30 6.05
CA ARG A 114 1.96 7.01 5.60
C ARG A 114 2.18 8.30 6.39
N TYR A 115 1.11 9.05 6.64
CA TYR A 115 1.19 10.28 7.43
C TYR A 115 1.72 9.98 8.83
N VAL A 116 1.19 8.96 9.49
CA VAL A 116 1.61 8.56 10.83
C VAL A 116 3.07 8.09 10.85
N THR A 117 3.46 7.26 9.87
CA THR A 117 4.87 6.81 9.77
C THR A 117 5.79 7.98 9.41
N GLY A 118 5.30 8.96 8.68
CA GLY A 118 6.03 10.20 8.40
C GLY A 118 6.37 10.96 9.69
N ILE A 119 5.44 11.02 10.64
CA ILE A 119 5.69 11.62 11.95
C ILE A 119 6.85 10.90 12.66
N VAL A 120 6.84 9.57 12.64
CA VAL A 120 7.91 8.77 13.25
C VAL A 120 9.26 9.13 12.61
N ALA A 121 9.32 9.14 11.28
CA ALA A 121 10.55 9.47 10.56
C ALA A 121 11.00 10.92 10.83
N GLY A 122 10.07 11.86 10.81
CA GLY A 122 10.38 13.28 11.04
C GLY A 122 10.95 13.55 12.41
N LYS A 123 10.47 12.86 13.44
CA LYS A 123 10.99 12.99 14.79
C LYS A 123 12.33 12.29 14.98
N GLU A 124 12.52 11.13 14.37
CA GLU A 124 13.69 10.30 14.60
C GLU A 124 14.87 10.67 13.69
N THR A 125 14.67 11.35 12.58
CA THR A 125 15.77 11.75 11.70
C THR A 125 16.69 12.74 12.37
N LYS A 126 17.99 12.57 12.15
CA LYS A 126 19.04 13.50 12.59
C LYS A 126 19.62 14.30 11.43
N SER A 127 19.63 13.73 10.23
CA SER A 127 20.15 14.40 9.04
C SER A 127 19.14 15.35 8.39
N ASN A 128 17.86 15.26 8.75
CA ASN A 128 16.73 15.91 8.08
C ASN A 128 16.57 15.48 6.62
N VAL A 129 17.18 14.37 6.23
CA VAL A 129 17.05 13.77 4.91
C VAL A 129 16.52 12.35 5.07
N ILE A 130 15.35 12.11 4.49
CA ILE A 130 14.71 10.80 4.46
C ILE A 130 14.69 10.35 3.01
N GLY A 131 15.16 9.11 2.75
CA GLY A 131 15.10 8.52 1.43
C GLY A 131 13.79 7.75 1.25
N TYR A 132 13.27 7.76 0.03
CA TYR A 132 12.04 7.07 -0.30
C TYR A 132 12.24 6.31 -1.61
N VAL A 133 12.31 4.99 -1.52
CA VAL A 133 12.46 4.12 -2.70
C VAL A 133 11.07 3.85 -3.27
N ALA A 134 10.81 4.31 -4.49
CA ALA A 134 9.47 4.28 -5.08
C ALA A 134 9.44 3.50 -6.39
N ALA A 135 8.31 2.81 -6.65
CA ALA A 135 8.14 1.95 -7.81
C ALA A 135 7.83 2.76 -9.08
N PHE A 136 6.60 3.22 -9.23
CA PHE A 136 6.13 3.94 -10.43
C PHE A 136 5.46 5.26 -10.05
N PRO A 137 5.57 6.29 -10.91
CA PRO A 137 4.99 7.60 -10.63
C PRO A 137 3.47 7.66 -10.93
N ILE A 138 2.71 6.79 -10.32
CA ILE A 138 1.25 6.76 -10.40
C ILE A 138 0.62 7.42 -9.16
N PRO A 139 -0.65 7.82 -9.21
CA PRO A 139 -1.29 8.54 -8.10
C PRO A 139 -1.18 7.82 -6.75
N GLU A 140 -1.33 6.50 -6.69
CA GLU A 140 -1.22 5.79 -5.40
C GLU A 140 0.16 5.99 -4.74
N VAL A 141 1.23 5.99 -5.54
CA VAL A 141 2.61 6.15 -5.04
C VAL A 141 2.88 7.61 -4.68
N ILE A 142 2.50 8.53 -5.57
CA ILE A 142 2.66 9.98 -5.35
C ILE A 142 1.91 10.41 -4.09
N ARG A 143 0.68 9.95 -3.93
CA ARG A 143 -0.16 10.25 -2.76
C ARG A 143 0.49 9.78 -1.46
N GLY A 144 1.07 8.58 -1.47
CA GLY A 144 1.78 8.03 -0.32
C GLY A 144 3.00 8.84 0.07
N ILE A 145 3.81 9.24 -0.91
CA ILE A 145 5.00 10.07 -0.69
C ILE A 145 4.59 11.41 -0.09
N ASN A 146 3.55 12.03 -0.63
CA ASN A 146 3.05 13.32 -0.15
C ASN A 146 2.55 13.23 1.30
N ALA A 147 1.75 12.23 1.61
CA ALA A 147 1.23 12.03 2.96
C ALA A 147 2.37 11.81 3.98
N PHE A 148 3.33 10.97 3.63
CA PHE A 148 4.52 10.73 4.43
C PHE A 148 5.29 12.03 4.70
N THR A 149 5.52 12.81 3.66
CA THR A 149 6.24 14.09 3.75
C THR A 149 5.49 15.08 4.65
N LEU A 150 4.16 15.18 4.48
CA LEU A 150 3.33 16.05 5.31
C LEU A 150 3.40 15.63 6.79
N GLY A 151 3.37 14.33 7.05
CA GLY A 151 3.51 13.83 8.41
C GLY A 151 4.87 14.18 9.01
N ALA A 152 5.95 13.97 8.28
CA ALA A 152 7.29 14.31 8.74
C ALA A 152 7.44 15.81 9.01
N GLN A 153 6.94 16.64 8.11
CA GLN A 153 7.03 18.10 8.24
C GLN A 153 6.16 18.65 9.37
N SER A 154 5.10 17.96 9.73
CA SER A 154 4.22 18.40 10.85
C SER A 154 4.99 18.45 12.18
N VAL A 155 6.05 17.67 12.33
CA VAL A 155 6.88 17.62 13.54
C VAL A 155 8.31 18.12 13.30
N ASN A 156 8.72 18.24 12.04
CA ASN A 156 10.07 18.69 11.66
C ASN A 156 10.01 19.42 10.31
N PRO A 157 9.80 20.75 10.32
CA PRO A 157 9.62 21.52 9.08
C PRO A 157 10.81 21.48 8.12
N ASP A 158 12.01 21.12 8.60
CA ASP A 158 13.25 21.13 7.80
C ASP A 158 13.48 19.82 7.04
N VAL A 159 12.62 18.83 7.20
CA VAL A 159 12.78 17.53 6.56
C VAL A 159 12.64 17.64 5.05
N GLN A 160 13.57 17.00 4.36
CA GLN A 160 13.51 16.74 2.92
C GLN A 160 13.33 15.25 2.68
N VAL A 161 12.42 14.89 1.78
CA VAL A 161 12.17 13.50 1.38
C VAL A 161 12.69 13.33 -0.05
N LYS A 162 13.81 12.59 -0.18
CA LYS A 162 14.43 12.31 -1.48
C LYS A 162 13.83 11.05 -2.07
N VAL A 163 13.30 11.16 -3.29
CA VAL A 163 12.64 10.05 -3.98
C VAL A 163 13.57 9.52 -5.07
N LEU A 164 13.71 8.19 -5.12
CA LEU A 164 14.38 7.51 -6.21
C LEU A 164 13.44 6.47 -6.80
N TRP A 165 13.19 6.55 -8.11
CA TRP A 165 12.30 5.65 -8.82
C TRP A 165 13.04 4.41 -9.29
N THR A 166 12.47 3.22 -9.05
CA THR A 166 13.00 1.94 -9.55
C THR A 166 12.35 1.50 -10.85
N ASN A 167 11.15 2.02 -11.15
CA ASN A 167 10.34 1.65 -12.31
C ASN A 167 10.01 0.15 -12.36
N THR A 168 9.88 -0.46 -11.18
CA THR A 168 9.44 -1.84 -11.01
C THR A 168 8.73 -1.98 -9.66
N TRP A 169 7.75 -2.88 -9.59
CA TRP A 169 7.12 -3.24 -8.31
C TRP A 169 8.01 -4.15 -7.47
N TYR A 170 8.73 -5.05 -8.13
CA TYR A 170 9.47 -6.11 -7.47
C TYR A 170 10.82 -6.33 -8.15
N ASN A 171 11.88 -5.95 -7.48
CA ASN A 171 13.25 -6.27 -7.86
C ASN A 171 14.15 -6.05 -6.63
N PRO A 172 14.40 -7.09 -5.82
CA PRO A 172 15.13 -6.94 -4.55
C PRO A 172 16.49 -6.24 -4.71
N ALA A 173 17.25 -6.58 -5.74
CA ALA A 173 18.57 -5.99 -5.99
C ALA A 173 18.48 -4.50 -6.31
N THR A 174 17.57 -4.12 -7.22
CA THR A 174 17.36 -2.71 -7.60
C THR A 174 16.81 -1.90 -6.43
N GLU A 175 15.88 -2.46 -5.67
CA GLU A 175 15.31 -1.82 -4.48
C GLU A 175 16.39 -1.52 -3.44
N LYS A 176 17.25 -2.49 -3.18
CA LYS A 176 18.37 -2.38 -2.24
C LYS A 176 19.39 -1.34 -2.72
N GLN A 177 19.75 -1.37 -4.00
CA GLN A 177 20.70 -0.41 -4.56
C GLN A 177 20.17 1.02 -4.51
N ALA A 178 18.88 1.21 -4.77
CA ALA A 178 18.25 2.53 -4.65
C ALA A 178 18.34 3.07 -3.22
N ALA A 179 18.09 2.22 -2.22
CA ALA A 179 18.24 2.61 -0.82
C ALA A 179 19.68 3.02 -0.48
N ILE A 180 20.67 2.26 -0.96
CA ILE A 180 22.10 2.58 -0.76
C ILE A 180 22.43 3.94 -1.38
N THR A 181 21.96 4.20 -2.59
CA THR A 181 22.16 5.50 -3.26
C THR A 181 21.60 6.66 -2.45
N LEU A 182 20.39 6.48 -1.88
CA LEU A 182 19.78 7.50 -1.03
C LEU A 182 20.55 7.71 0.28
N ILE A 183 21.07 6.66 0.88
CA ILE A 183 21.90 6.74 2.08
C ILE A 183 23.19 7.50 1.77
N ASP A 184 23.83 7.19 0.65
CA ASP A 184 25.04 7.90 0.21
C ASP A 184 24.76 9.38 -0.08
N ALA A 185 23.53 9.74 -0.40
CA ALA A 185 23.11 11.13 -0.59
C ALA A 185 22.68 11.83 0.72
N GLY A 186 22.84 11.17 1.88
CA GLY A 186 22.62 11.79 3.18
C GLY A 186 21.37 11.32 3.93
N ALA A 187 20.59 10.42 3.37
CA ALA A 187 19.42 9.88 4.07
C ALA A 187 19.86 9.01 5.26
N ASP A 188 19.25 9.23 6.42
CA ASP A 188 19.45 8.41 7.61
C ASP A 188 18.25 7.53 7.96
N ILE A 189 17.14 7.70 7.23
CA ILE A 189 15.97 6.85 7.32
C ILE A 189 15.51 6.53 5.90
N ILE A 190 15.16 5.26 5.65
CA ILE A 190 14.70 4.79 4.34
C ILE A 190 13.26 4.31 4.45
N ALA A 191 12.37 5.01 3.75
CA ALA A 191 10.99 4.58 3.51
C ALA A 191 10.90 3.96 2.11
N GLN A 192 9.80 3.29 1.82
CA GLN A 192 9.67 2.59 0.54
C GLN A 192 8.22 2.43 0.08
N HIS A 193 8.04 2.36 -1.23
CA HIS A 193 6.87 1.79 -1.88
C HIS A 193 7.36 0.73 -2.87
N GLN A 194 7.75 -0.41 -2.34
CA GLN A 194 8.31 -1.55 -3.06
C GLN A 194 7.78 -2.84 -2.45
N ASN A 195 7.89 -3.93 -3.21
CA ASN A 195 7.31 -5.22 -2.82
C ASN A 195 8.23 -6.08 -1.93
N THR A 196 9.46 -5.64 -1.64
CA THR A 196 10.39 -6.45 -0.84
C THR A 196 10.94 -5.66 0.35
N PRO A 197 11.51 -6.32 1.36
CA PRO A 197 12.21 -5.63 2.44
C PRO A 197 13.62 -5.20 2.08
N GLY A 198 14.03 -5.31 0.81
CA GLY A 198 15.38 -4.93 0.36
C GLY A 198 15.84 -3.57 0.84
N PRO A 199 15.04 -2.50 0.70
CA PRO A 199 15.42 -1.18 1.20
C PRO A 199 15.66 -1.16 2.71
N GLN A 200 14.88 -1.89 3.50
CA GLN A 200 15.03 -1.96 4.95
C GLN A 200 16.33 -2.71 5.33
N GLN A 201 16.63 -3.78 4.61
CA GLN A 201 17.88 -4.54 4.82
C GLN A 201 19.11 -3.68 4.48
N ALA A 202 19.03 -2.88 3.42
CA ALA A 202 20.11 -1.95 3.07
C ALA A 202 20.33 -0.92 4.18
N ALA A 203 19.25 -0.36 4.73
CA ALA A 203 19.33 0.58 5.85
C ALA A 203 20.02 -0.07 7.06
N GLU A 204 19.64 -1.28 7.40
CA GLU A 204 20.24 -2.01 8.53
C GLU A 204 21.74 -2.27 8.32
N GLU A 205 22.12 -2.73 7.13
CA GLU A 205 23.53 -2.99 6.79
C GLU A 205 24.39 -1.74 6.90
N ARG A 206 23.82 -0.57 6.67
CA ARG A 206 24.51 0.72 6.73
C ARG A 206 24.36 1.42 8.08
N GLY A 207 23.76 0.75 9.08
CA GLY A 207 23.56 1.34 10.41
C GLY A 207 22.57 2.49 10.44
N LYS A 208 21.63 2.51 9.50
CA LYS A 208 20.57 3.51 9.39
C LYS A 208 19.24 2.89 9.81
N TYR A 209 18.19 3.72 9.85
CA TYR A 209 16.84 3.28 10.21
C TYR A 209 15.93 3.21 9.00
N GLY A 210 14.78 2.58 9.17
CA GLY A 210 13.84 2.41 8.09
C GLY A 210 12.38 2.40 8.53
N ILE A 211 11.53 2.73 7.57
CA ILE A 211 10.07 2.60 7.64
C ILE A 211 9.66 1.59 6.59
N GLY A 212 9.14 0.45 7.02
CA GLY A 212 8.70 -0.60 6.11
C GLY A 212 7.33 -0.33 5.49
N TYR A 213 6.92 -1.24 4.63
CA TYR A 213 5.67 -1.12 3.89
C TYR A 213 5.05 -2.50 3.65
N ASN A 214 3.75 -2.54 3.52
CA ASN A 214 2.91 -3.70 3.25
C ASN A 214 2.68 -4.62 4.44
N VAL A 215 3.75 -5.06 5.09
CA VAL A 215 3.74 -5.93 6.27
C VAL A 215 4.73 -5.37 7.29
N ASP A 216 4.68 -5.89 8.50
CA ASP A 216 5.71 -5.60 9.50
C ASP A 216 7.04 -6.18 9.03
N MET A 217 7.97 -5.31 8.66
CA MET A 217 9.29 -5.70 8.14
C MET A 217 10.36 -5.81 9.24
N SER A 218 9.98 -5.73 10.52
CA SER A 218 10.93 -5.80 11.62
C SER A 218 11.70 -7.13 11.68
N ALA A 219 11.09 -8.23 11.25
CA ALA A 219 11.76 -9.53 11.19
C ALA A 219 12.90 -9.55 10.16
N ASN A 220 12.80 -8.75 9.10
CA ASN A 220 13.80 -8.68 8.04
C ASN A 220 14.93 -7.70 8.35
N ALA A 221 14.68 -6.71 9.20
CA ALA A 221 15.62 -5.68 9.57
C ALA A 221 15.37 -5.21 11.01
N PRO A 222 15.61 -6.08 12.00
CA PRO A 222 15.20 -5.81 13.39
C PRO A 222 15.88 -4.61 14.03
N LYS A 223 17.11 -4.27 13.60
CA LYS A 223 17.85 -3.13 14.12
C LYS A 223 17.49 -1.82 13.45
N ALA A 224 17.00 -1.87 12.21
CA ALA A 224 16.68 -0.67 11.44
C ALA A 224 15.21 -0.27 11.59
N SER A 225 14.30 -1.21 11.84
CA SER A 225 12.88 -0.96 11.77
C SER A 225 12.39 -0.02 12.87
N LEU A 226 11.86 1.14 12.46
CA LEU A 226 11.15 2.04 13.36
C LEU A 226 9.67 1.64 13.46
N THR A 227 9.05 1.37 12.33
CA THR A 227 7.69 0.85 12.16
C THR A 227 7.51 0.51 10.68
N SER A 228 6.31 0.08 10.31
CA SER A 228 5.92 -0.15 8.91
C SER A 228 4.49 0.32 8.70
N ALA A 229 4.19 0.84 7.52
CA ALA A 229 2.81 1.10 7.09
C ALA A 229 2.26 -0.19 6.48
N ILE A 230 1.19 -0.73 7.04
CA ILE A 230 0.75 -2.10 6.77
C ILE A 230 -0.70 -2.20 6.31
N TRP A 231 -0.98 -3.27 5.56
CA TRP A 231 -2.32 -3.70 5.15
C TRP A 231 -2.84 -4.77 6.10
N ASN A 232 -4.16 -4.79 6.28
CA ASN A 232 -4.85 -5.86 6.99
C ASN A 232 -6.02 -6.33 6.12
N TRP A 233 -5.73 -7.19 5.15
CA TRP A 233 -6.69 -7.59 4.11
C TRP A 233 -7.65 -8.71 4.54
N GLY A 234 -7.31 -9.51 5.53
CA GLY A 234 -8.08 -10.70 5.91
C GLY A 234 -9.57 -10.46 6.14
N PRO A 235 -9.96 -9.53 7.03
CA PRO A 235 -11.37 -9.25 7.27
C PRO A 235 -12.13 -8.76 6.04
N TYR A 236 -11.49 -7.96 5.19
CA TYR A 236 -12.10 -7.51 3.93
C TYR A 236 -12.38 -8.68 2.99
N TYR A 237 -11.43 -9.59 2.84
CA TYR A 237 -11.61 -10.78 2.00
C TYR A 237 -12.73 -11.67 2.51
N GLU A 238 -12.76 -11.91 3.83
CA GLU A 238 -13.83 -12.69 4.46
C GLU A 238 -15.20 -12.08 4.18
N GLU A 239 -15.37 -10.80 4.44
CA GLU A 239 -16.65 -10.11 4.26
C GLU A 239 -17.10 -10.13 2.80
N THR A 240 -16.18 -9.89 1.87
CA THR A 240 -16.49 -9.91 0.42
C THR A 240 -16.98 -11.29 -0.02
N ILE A 241 -16.30 -12.34 0.40
CA ILE A 241 -16.69 -13.71 0.05
C ILE A 241 -18.05 -14.04 0.64
N LYS A 242 -18.32 -13.63 1.90
CA LYS A 242 -19.65 -13.80 2.51
C LYS A 242 -20.74 -13.11 1.71
N GLN A 243 -20.50 -11.88 1.27
CA GLN A 243 -21.48 -11.14 0.46
C GLN A 243 -21.77 -11.83 -0.87
N VAL A 244 -20.74 -12.35 -1.53
CA VAL A 244 -20.93 -13.09 -2.78
C VAL A 244 -21.75 -14.35 -2.53
N ASN A 245 -21.45 -15.10 -1.47
CA ASN A 245 -22.18 -16.33 -1.12
C ASN A 245 -23.63 -16.06 -0.72
N ASN A 246 -23.89 -14.90 -0.10
CA ASN A 246 -25.25 -14.51 0.33
C ASN A 246 -26.03 -13.80 -0.78
N GLY A 247 -25.42 -13.52 -1.93
CA GLY A 247 -26.07 -12.77 -3.01
C GLY A 247 -26.25 -11.28 -2.71
N THR A 248 -25.53 -10.74 -1.72
CA THR A 248 -25.64 -9.33 -1.32
C THR A 248 -24.52 -8.46 -1.87
N TRP A 249 -23.50 -9.05 -2.50
CA TRP A 249 -22.39 -8.30 -3.05
C TRP A 249 -22.85 -7.39 -4.20
N LYS A 250 -22.36 -6.17 -4.21
CA LYS A 250 -22.61 -5.20 -5.27
C LYS A 250 -21.29 -4.63 -5.77
N SER A 251 -21.19 -4.43 -7.07
CA SER A 251 -20.06 -3.75 -7.69
C SER A 251 -19.92 -2.33 -7.16
N GLY A 252 -18.70 -1.86 -7.12
CA GLY A 252 -18.36 -0.51 -6.71
C GLY A 252 -16.88 -0.41 -6.35
N ALA A 253 -16.51 0.76 -5.88
CA ALA A 253 -15.17 1.03 -5.40
C ALA A 253 -15.18 1.04 -3.86
N TYR A 254 -14.27 0.27 -3.27
CA TYR A 254 -14.05 0.26 -1.83
C TYR A 254 -12.68 0.83 -1.51
N TRP A 255 -12.64 1.82 -0.64
CA TRP A 255 -11.39 2.42 -0.20
C TRP A 255 -11.37 2.48 1.32
N GLY A 256 -10.85 1.41 1.94
CA GLY A 256 -10.88 1.21 3.39
C GLY A 256 -9.89 2.10 4.13
N SER A 257 -10.32 2.63 5.27
CA SER A 257 -9.55 3.58 6.07
C SER A 257 -8.83 2.90 7.24
N MET A 258 -8.06 3.71 7.96
CA MET A 258 -7.49 3.31 9.26
C MET A 258 -8.60 3.03 10.28
N LYS A 259 -9.68 3.79 10.23
CA LYS A 259 -10.88 3.55 11.05
C LYS A 259 -11.51 2.19 10.72
N ASP A 260 -11.51 1.81 9.45
CA ASP A 260 -11.99 0.50 8.98
C ASP A 260 -11.01 -0.64 9.29
N LYS A 261 -9.84 -0.32 9.81
CA LYS A 261 -8.76 -1.26 10.14
C LYS A 261 -8.17 -1.98 8.92
N VAL A 262 -8.32 -1.41 7.74
CA VAL A 262 -7.72 -1.94 6.51
C VAL A 262 -6.25 -1.55 6.42
N VAL A 263 -5.90 -0.37 6.92
CA VAL A 263 -4.52 0.10 7.01
C VAL A 263 -4.18 0.42 8.46
N ASP A 264 -2.92 0.25 8.81
CA ASP A 264 -2.43 0.49 10.17
C ASP A 264 -0.92 0.72 10.13
N ILE A 265 -0.31 0.89 11.29
CA ILE A 265 1.14 0.87 11.44
C ILE A 265 1.53 -0.33 12.31
N ALA A 266 2.71 -0.88 12.04
CA ALA A 266 3.28 -1.97 12.84
C ALA A 266 3.74 -1.44 14.21
N PRO A 267 3.95 -2.33 15.21
CA PRO A 267 4.51 -1.93 16.48
C PRO A 267 5.83 -1.15 16.31
N TYR A 268 6.06 -0.19 17.19
CA TYR A 268 7.28 0.61 17.14
C TYR A 268 8.52 -0.23 17.50
N GLY A 269 9.60 0.00 16.77
CA GLY A 269 10.89 -0.58 17.08
C GLY A 269 11.54 0.07 18.31
N PRO A 270 12.61 -0.58 18.83
CA PRO A 270 13.24 -0.12 20.08
C PRO A 270 13.92 1.25 19.99
N ALA A 271 14.25 1.72 18.79
CA ALA A 271 14.87 3.03 18.60
C ALA A 271 13.87 4.19 18.63
N VAL A 272 12.57 3.93 18.62
CA VAL A 272 11.55 4.99 18.64
C VAL A 272 11.38 5.50 20.06
N SER A 273 11.55 6.81 20.24
CA SER A 273 11.42 7.43 21.56
C SER A 273 9.96 7.48 22.04
N ASP A 274 9.74 7.57 23.36
CA ASP A 274 8.41 7.68 23.94
C ASP A 274 7.68 8.93 23.45
N GLU A 275 8.39 10.04 23.27
CA GLU A 275 7.82 11.27 22.71
C GLU A 275 7.28 11.05 21.31
N THR A 276 8.05 10.36 20.46
CA THR A 276 7.63 10.03 19.10
C THR A 276 6.40 9.14 19.09
N LYS A 277 6.39 8.12 19.94
CA LYS A 277 5.22 7.22 20.07
C LYS A 277 3.96 7.99 20.43
N LYS A 278 4.04 8.92 21.38
CA LYS A 278 2.89 9.75 21.77
C LYS A 278 2.37 10.61 20.64
N LEU A 279 3.27 11.23 19.88
CA LEU A 279 2.89 12.07 18.74
C LEU A 279 2.23 11.25 17.64
N ALA A 280 2.82 10.11 17.31
CA ALA A 280 2.28 9.21 16.28
C ALA A 280 0.94 8.61 16.69
N ASP A 281 0.82 8.15 17.94
CA ASP A 281 -0.43 7.59 18.47
C ASP A 281 -1.55 8.63 18.49
N ALA A 282 -1.24 9.88 18.86
CA ALA A 282 -2.20 10.98 18.86
C ALA A 282 -2.69 11.29 17.45
N ALA A 283 -1.80 11.34 16.47
CA ALA A 283 -2.16 11.56 15.07
C ALA A 283 -3.04 10.42 14.53
N LYS A 284 -2.69 9.18 14.83
CA LYS A 284 -3.50 8.02 14.47
C LYS A 284 -4.92 8.13 15.05
N ALA A 285 -5.01 8.46 16.34
CA ALA A 285 -6.30 8.62 17.01
C ALA A 285 -7.14 9.72 16.36
N ASP A 286 -6.54 10.85 16.02
CA ASP A 286 -7.23 11.98 15.37
C ASP A 286 -7.72 11.63 13.97
N ILE A 287 -6.93 10.87 13.20
CA ILE A 287 -7.33 10.39 11.87
C ILE A 287 -8.51 9.42 11.99
N ILE A 288 -8.45 8.47 12.93
CA ILE A 288 -9.54 7.51 13.17
C ILE A 288 -10.81 8.22 13.60
N ALA A 289 -10.70 9.26 14.45
CA ALA A 289 -11.84 10.03 14.93
C ALA A 289 -12.39 11.02 13.89
N GLY A 290 -11.73 11.20 12.76
CA GLY A 290 -12.12 12.17 11.73
C GLY A 290 -11.78 13.62 12.09
N LYS A 291 -11.00 13.83 13.14
CA LYS A 291 -10.56 15.19 13.57
C LYS A 291 -9.46 15.73 12.68
N GLN A 292 -8.66 14.85 12.06
CA GLN A 292 -7.60 15.22 11.14
C GLN A 292 -7.79 14.50 9.83
N LYS A 293 -7.72 15.26 8.73
CA LYS A 293 -7.70 14.75 7.35
C LYS A 293 -6.36 15.15 6.76
N VAL A 294 -5.62 14.15 6.25
CA VAL A 294 -4.23 14.30 5.84
C VAL A 294 -4.04 15.43 4.81
N PHE A 295 -4.90 15.46 3.79
CA PHE A 295 -4.75 16.43 2.68
C PHE A 295 -5.67 17.64 2.86
N THR A 296 -5.57 18.28 3.99
CA THR A 296 -6.27 19.54 4.30
C THR A 296 -5.30 20.70 4.19
N GLY A 297 -5.74 21.77 3.51
CA GLY A 297 -4.92 22.95 3.26
C GLY A 297 -4.64 23.80 4.51
N PRO A 298 -3.68 24.73 4.38
CA PRO A 298 -2.99 25.05 3.11
C PRO A 298 -1.90 24.03 2.78
N LEU A 299 -1.85 23.61 1.53
CA LEU A 299 -0.79 22.74 1.01
C LEU A 299 -0.17 23.35 -0.24
N TYR A 300 1.14 23.23 -0.36
CA TYR A 300 1.93 23.83 -1.43
C TYR A 300 2.66 22.75 -2.22
N ASP A 301 2.84 22.97 -3.50
CA ASP A 301 3.67 22.09 -4.35
C ASP A 301 5.16 22.45 -4.24
N GLN A 302 5.99 21.74 -4.99
CA GLN A 302 7.44 21.93 -5.00
C GLN A 302 7.85 23.34 -5.44
N SER A 303 7.04 24.02 -6.24
CA SER A 303 7.32 25.39 -6.69
C SER A 303 6.87 26.44 -5.66
N GLY A 304 6.19 26.03 -4.62
CA GLY A 304 5.61 26.94 -3.63
C GLY A 304 4.20 27.44 -3.99
N ALA A 305 3.61 26.94 -5.10
CA ALA A 305 2.24 27.28 -5.45
C ALA A 305 1.26 26.60 -4.52
N GLU A 306 0.23 27.34 -4.08
CA GLU A 306 -0.81 26.77 -3.22
C GLU A 306 -1.71 25.84 -4.05
N LYS A 307 -1.73 24.57 -3.67
CA LYS A 307 -2.53 23.53 -4.34
C LYS A 307 -3.84 23.25 -3.60
N VAL A 308 -3.83 23.43 -2.29
CA VAL A 308 -5.01 23.21 -1.45
C VAL A 308 -5.16 24.40 -0.53
N PRO A 309 -6.22 25.21 -0.67
CA PRO A 309 -6.45 26.35 0.19
C PRO A 309 -6.75 25.98 1.63
N ALA A 310 -6.50 26.90 2.55
CA ALA A 310 -6.81 26.69 3.97
C ALA A 310 -8.29 26.32 4.14
N GLY A 311 -8.56 25.35 5.01
CA GLY A 311 -9.92 24.90 5.29
C GLY A 311 -10.54 24.00 4.25
N THR A 312 -9.81 23.67 3.17
CA THR A 312 -10.25 22.77 2.11
C THR A 312 -9.54 21.43 2.25
N THR A 313 -10.28 20.35 2.03
CA THR A 313 -9.72 18.97 2.01
C THR A 313 -9.88 18.42 0.60
N LEU A 314 -8.83 17.77 0.09
CA LEU A 314 -8.90 17.10 -1.22
C LEU A 314 -9.98 16.02 -1.22
N THR A 315 -10.75 15.98 -2.30
CA THR A 315 -11.75 14.93 -2.52
C THR A 315 -11.09 13.61 -2.92
N ASP A 316 -11.83 12.51 -2.82
CA ASP A 316 -11.34 11.20 -3.28
C ASP A 316 -10.94 11.24 -4.76
N LYS A 317 -11.72 11.92 -5.60
CA LYS A 317 -11.39 12.08 -7.02
C LYS A 317 -10.03 12.77 -7.21
N GLU A 318 -9.77 13.82 -6.45
CA GLU A 318 -8.51 14.55 -6.49
C GLU A 318 -7.35 13.69 -5.97
N LEU A 319 -7.57 12.91 -4.91
CA LEU A 319 -6.57 11.99 -4.37
C LEU A 319 -6.23 10.88 -5.37
N LEU A 320 -7.23 10.33 -6.06
CA LEU A 320 -7.05 9.26 -7.05
C LEU A 320 -6.37 9.72 -8.34
N SER A 321 -6.30 11.03 -8.58
CA SER A 321 -5.65 11.62 -9.75
C SER A 321 -4.43 12.47 -9.40
N MET A 322 -3.91 12.35 -8.17
CA MET A 322 -2.80 13.18 -7.71
C MET A 322 -1.54 12.96 -8.56
N ASP A 323 -1.04 14.04 -9.15
CA ASP A 323 0.07 14.03 -10.09
C ASP A 323 1.14 15.11 -9.78
N TRP A 324 1.19 15.57 -8.53
CA TRP A 324 2.13 16.60 -8.08
C TRP A 324 2.71 16.22 -6.71
N PHE A 325 3.92 16.72 -6.45
CA PHE A 325 4.57 16.55 -5.14
C PHE A 325 4.39 17.79 -4.27
N VAL A 326 4.20 17.56 -2.96
CA VAL A 326 4.21 18.62 -1.97
C VAL A 326 5.61 19.20 -1.79
N LYS A 327 5.67 20.44 -1.34
CA LYS A 327 6.92 21.09 -0.94
C LYS A 327 7.65 20.24 0.10
N GLY A 328 8.96 20.08 -0.09
CA GLY A 328 9.79 19.23 0.76
C GLY A 328 10.11 17.88 0.16
N VAL A 329 9.44 17.49 -0.91
CA VAL A 329 9.82 16.33 -1.72
C VAL A 329 10.93 16.75 -2.68
N ASP A 330 12.05 16.04 -2.63
CA ASP A 330 13.16 16.19 -3.56
C ASP A 330 13.10 15.03 -4.55
N GLY A 331 12.58 15.30 -5.72
CA GLY A 331 12.38 14.31 -6.77
C GLY A 331 11.51 14.87 -7.88
N LYS A 332 11.45 14.15 -8.98
CA LYS A 332 10.64 14.52 -10.14
C LYS A 332 9.67 13.39 -10.45
N ILE A 333 8.45 13.78 -10.82
CA ILE A 333 7.50 12.84 -11.38
C ILE A 333 7.89 12.62 -12.84
N GLN A 334 8.30 11.38 -13.15
CA GLN A 334 8.70 10.99 -14.49
C GLN A 334 7.45 10.71 -15.33
N ASN A 335 7.42 11.24 -16.52
CA ASN A 335 6.34 10.96 -17.48
C ASN A 335 6.67 9.74 -18.33
#